data_b7ffea17c6f508c634e051b16d811272
#
_entry.id   b7ffea17c6f508c634e051b16d811272
#
_cell.length_a   1.000
_cell.length_b   1.000
_cell.length_c   1.000
_cell.angle_alpha   90.00
_cell.angle_beta   90.00
_cell.angle_gamma   90.00
#
_symmetry.space_group_name_H-M   'P 1'
#
loop_
_entity.id
_entity.type
_entity.pdbx_description
1 polymer ?
#
loop_
_entity_poly.entity_id
_entity_poly.type
_entity_poly.pdbx_seq_one_letter_code
_entity_poly.pdbx_strand_id
1 'polypeptide(L)'
;MSSVAALMGLEASPHYSAAKGGILAFTRAVSREVASRGIRVNAICPGYIDTPMTRPMSPILQRLIIARTPLGRWGEPEEIAATAAFLASDDASYFTGQWLSPNGGLFIG
;
A
#
# COMPACT_ATOMS: atom_id res chain seq x y z
N MET A 1 -4.61 -6.21 0.71
CA MET A 1 -4.22 -4.95 0.06
C MET A 1 -4.70 -3.77 0.91
N SER A 2 -3.78 -2.97 1.46
CA SER A 2 -4.07 -1.74 2.18
C SER A 2 -3.91 -0.52 1.27
N SER A 3 -3.41 0.59 1.76
CA SER A 3 -3.19 1.84 1.04
C SER A 3 -2.22 2.74 1.80
N VAL A 4 -1.54 3.62 1.11
CA VAL A 4 -0.79 4.72 1.72
C VAL A 4 -1.70 5.59 2.62
N ALA A 5 -3.01 5.63 2.35
CA ALA A 5 -3.99 6.31 3.19
C ALA A 5 -4.05 5.75 4.63
N ALA A 6 -3.68 4.48 4.82
CA ALA A 6 -3.57 3.88 6.15
C ALA A 6 -2.36 4.41 6.94
N LEU A 7 -1.36 4.93 6.25
CA LEU A 7 -0.10 5.38 6.82
C LEU A 7 -0.09 6.89 7.10
N MET A 8 -0.62 7.68 6.17
CA MET A 8 -0.56 9.14 6.25
C MET A 8 -1.91 9.80 6.59
N GLY A 9 -3.00 9.04 6.54
CA GLY A 9 -4.35 9.60 6.54
C GLY A 9 -4.72 10.24 5.20
N LEU A 10 -5.99 10.18 4.85
CA LEU A 10 -6.51 10.82 3.65
C LEU A 10 -7.60 11.81 4.06
N GLU A 11 -7.34 13.10 3.90
CA GLU A 11 -8.32 14.16 4.15
C GLU A 11 -9.60 13.91 3.35
N ALA A 12 -10.74 14.27 3.91
CA ALA A 12 -12.07 14.04 3.36
C ALA A 12 -12.48 12.56 3.20
N SER A 13 -11.63 11.62 3.59
CA SER A 13 -11.93 10.18 3.54
C SER A 13 -11.46 9.43 4.79
N PRO A 14 -11.86 9.87 6.01
CA PRO A 14 -11.43 9.20 7.24
C PRO A 14 -11.91 7.74 7.32
N HIS A 15 -13.08 7.44 6.78
CA HIS A 15 -13.61 6.07 6.70
C HIS A 15 -12.72 5.16 5.86
N TYR A 16 -12.18 5.64 4.74
CA TYR A 16 -11.26 4.88 3.91
C TYR A 16 -9.94 4.63 4.65
N SER A 17 -9.38 5.66 5.27
CA SER A 17 -8.15 5.54 6.08
C SER A 17 -8.34 4.57 7.24
N ALA A 18 -9.48 4.61 7.93
CA ALA A 18 -9.82 3.68 9.00
C ALA A 18 -9.92 2.23 8.50
N ALA A 19 -10.62 2.00 7.39
CA ALA A 19 -10.76 0.67 6.80
C ALA A 19 -9.39 0.10 6.39
N LYS A 20 -8.56 0.90 5.73
CA LYS A 20 -7.22 0.48 5.28
C LYS A 20 -6.23 0.36 6.45
N GLY A 21 -6.37 1.18 7.49
CA GLY A 21 -5.63 1.05 8.75
C GLY A 21 -5.97 -0.23 9.50
N GLY A 22 -7.24 -0.61 9.52
CA GLY A 22 -7.69 -1.88 10.08
C GLY A 22 -7.03 -3.10 9.43
N ILE A 23 -6.79 -3.06 8.12
CA ILE A 23 -6.06 -4.13 7.41
C ILE A 23 -4.63 -4.29 7.96
N LEU A 24 -3.95 -3.20 8.29
CA LEU A 24 -2.60 -3.27 8.87
C LEU A 24 -2.60 -3.88 10.27
N ALA A 25 -3.56 -3.48 11.10
CA ALA A 25 -3.74 -4.06 12.43
C ALA A 25 -4.06 -5.55 12.34
N PHE A 26 -5.00 -5.92 11.46
CA PHE A 26 -5.35 -7.31 11.18
C PHE A 26 -4.12 -8.12 10.70
N THR A 27 -3.35 -7.60 9.76
CA THR A 27 -2.12 -8.24 9.25
C THR A 27 -1.16 -8.57 10.39
N ARG A 28 -0.93 -7.63 11.31
CA ARG A 28 -0.05 -7.82 12.46
C ARG A 28 -0.56 -8.89 13.42
N ALA A 29 -1.85 -8.87 13.73
CA ALA A 29 -2.46 -9.84 14.65
C ALA A 29 -2.41 -11.26 14.06
N VAL A 30 -2.93 -11.43 12.85
CA VAL A 30 -3.00 -12.75 12.20
C VAL A 30 -1.61 -13.32 11.93
N SER A 31 -0.63 -12.48 11.54
CA SER A 31 0.74 -12.96 11.29
C SER A 31 1.34 -13.66 12.53
N ARG A 32 1.08 -13.14 13.73
CA ARG A 32 1.53 -13.74 14.98
C ARG A 32 0.80 -15.05 15.29
N GLU A 33 -0.48 -15.08 15.00
CA GLU A 33 -1.35 -16.23 15.28
C GLU A 33 -1.00 -17.45 14.43
N VAL A 34 -0.60 -17.25 13.16
CA VAL A 34 -0.39 -18.34 12.19
C VAL A 34 1.08 -18.63 11.89
N ALA A 35 2.02 -17.89 12.46
CA ALA A 35 3.44 -18.03 12.18
C ALA A 35 3.98 -19.43 12.49
N SER A 36 3.53 -20.06 13.58
CA SER A 36 3.95 -21.41 13.96
C SER A 36 3.51 -22.48 12.95
N ARG A 37 2.55 -22.16 12.09
CA ARG A 37 2.09 -23.04 11.00
C ARG A 37 2.83 -22.79 9.67
N GLY A 38 3.87 -21.94 9.68
CA GLY A 38 4.62 -21.59 8.49
C GLY A 38 3.87 -20.68 7.52
N ILE A 39 2.82 -20.00 7.99
CA ILE A 39 2.01 -19.08 7.17
C ILE A 39 2.50 -17.66 7.40
N ARG A 40 2.84 -16.96 6.32
CA ARG A 40 3.24 -15.55 6.32
C ARG A 40 2.06 -14.68 5.93
N VAL A 41 1.92 -13.55 6.60
CA VAL A 41 0.85 -12.58 6.33
C VAL A 41 1.47 -11.19 6.27
N ASN A 42 1.38 -10.55 5.12
CA ASN A 42 1.94 -9.23 4.87
C ASN A 42 0.92 -8.35 4.16
N ALA A 43 1.15 -7.04 4.17
CA ALA A 43 0.30 -6.07 3.50
C ALA A 43 1.09 -5.28 2.45
N ILE A 44 0.38 -4.79 1.44
CA ILE A 44 0.90 -3.81 0.49
C ILE A 44 0.08 -2.54 0.65
N CYS A 45 0.77 -1.40 0.73
CA CYS A 45 0.19 -0.07 0.89
C CYS A 45 0.55 0.79 -0.34
N PRO A 46 -0.11 0.60 -1.49
CA PRO A 46 0.18 1.39 -2.68
C PRO A 46 -0.06 2.88 -2.46
N GLY A 47 0.73 3.71 -3.13
CA GLY A 47 0.42 5.11 -3.36
C GLY A 47 -0.65 5.28 -4.45
N TYR A 48 -0.58 6.38 -5.19
CA TYR A 48 -1.46 6.60 -6.33
C TYR A 48 -0.96 5.82 -7.55
N ILE A 49 -1.83 4.97 -8.08
CA ILE A 49 -1.56 4.06 -9.20
C ILE A 49 -2.50 4.39 -10.33
N ASP A 50 -1.99 4.38 -11.56
CA ASP A 50 -2.80 4.62 -12.75
C ASP A 50 -3.74 3.42 -13.01
N THR A 51 -4.99 3.60 -12.62
CA THR A 51 -6.03 2.59 -12.74
C THR A 51 -7.35 3.25 -13.13
N PRO A 52 -8.35 2.47 -13.61
CA PRO A 52 -9.69 3.01 -13.82
C PRO A 52 -10.33 3.68 -12.59
N MET A 53 -9.90 3.32 -11.37
CA MET A 53 -10.38 3.94 -10.14
C MET A 53 -9.83 5.35 -9.94
N THR A 54 -8.59 5.62 -10.34
CA THR A 54 -7.88 6.89 -10.10
C THR A 54 -7.95 7.85 -11.29
N ARG A 55 -8.10 7.34 -12.52
CA ARG A 55 -8.19 8.16 -13.75
C ARG A 55 -9.31 9.21 -13.73
N PRO A 56 -10.49 8.98 -13.11
CA PRO A 56 -11.55 9.99 -13.04
C PRO A 56 -11.25 11.21 -12.16
N MET A 57 -10.16 11.20 -11.40
CA MET A 57 -9.76 12.37 -10.60
C MET A 57 -9.59 13.62 -11.48
N SER A 58 -9.94 14.79 -10.92
CA SER A 58 -9.75 16.04 -11.64
C SER A 58 -8.29 16.27 -12.01
N PRO A 59 -7.99 16.90 -13.16
CA PRO A 59 -6.61 17.19 -13.57
C PRO A 59 -5.82 18.00 -12.54
N ILE A 60 -6.50 18.90 -11.82
CA ILE A 60 -5.87 19.70 -10.75
C ILE A 60 -5.41 18.81 -9.62
N LEU A 61 -6.27 17.89 -9.15
CA LEU A 61 -5.93 16.96 -8.08
C LEU A 61 -4.82 16.00 -8.50
N GLN A 62 -4.86 15.51 -9.73
CA GLN A 62 -3.79 14.67 -10.29
C GLN A 62 -2.43 15.37 -10.24
N ARG A 63 -2.37 16.64 -10.66
CA ARG A 63 -1.14 17.44 -10.65
C ARG A 63 -0.63 17.68 -9.22
N LEU A 64 -1.54 17.94 -8.27
CA LEU A 64 -1.17 18.13 -6.86
C LEU A 64 -0.55 16.87 -6.27
N ILE A 65 -1.12 15.71 -6.56
CA ILE A 65 -0.61 14.42 -6.10
C ILE A 65 0.78 14.15 -6.71
N ILE A 66 0.92 14.36 -8.01
CA ILE A 66 2.20 14.18 -8.71
C ILE A 66 3.26 15.13 -8.14
N ALA A 67 2.91 16.39 -7.89
CA ALA A 67 3.83 17.36 -7.31
C ALA A 67 4.30 16.99 -5.88
N ARG A 68 3.47 16.26 -5.13
CA ARG A 68 3.82 15.76 -3.79
C ARG A 68 4.53 14.41 -3.82
N THR A 69 4.62 13.77 -4.97
CA THR A 69 5.26 12.48 -5.13
C THR A 69 6.70 12.70 -5.64
N PRO A 70 7.72 12.42 -4.84
CA PRO A 70 9.12 12.67 -5.24
C PRO A 70 9.54 12.07 -6.58
N LEU A 71 9.03 10.87 -6.94
CA LEU A 71 9.31 10.30 -8.26
C LEU A 71 8.58 11.01 -9.41
N GLY A 72 7.71 11.98 -9.12
CA GLY A 72 7.09 12.86 -10.12
C GLY A 72 6.07 12.21 -11.04
N ARG A 73 5.53 11.06 -10.64
CA ARG A 73 4.54 10.31 -11.42
C ARG A 73 3.66 9.44 -10.52
N TRP A 74 2.58 8.94 -11.06
CA TRP A 74 1.85 7.83 -10.49
C TRP A 74 2.58 6.51 -10.75
N GLY A 75 2.32 5.51 -9.93
CA GLY A 75 2.81 4.16 -10.18
C GLY A 75 1.95 3.43 -11.22
N GLU A 76 2.50 2.34 -11.73
CA GLU A 76 1.81 1.45 -12.64
C GLU A 76 1.34 0.19 -11.90
N PRO A 77 0.24 -0.44 -12.34
CA PRO A 77 -0.24 -1.69 -11.72
C PRO A 77 0.82 -2.79 -11.65
N GLU A 78 1.70 -2.86 -12.64
CA GLU A 78 2.79 -3.84 -12.71
C GLU A 78 3.80 -3.66 -11.58
N GLU A 79 3.99 -2.44 -11.07
CA GLU A 79 4.89 -2.16 -9.94
C GLU A 79 4.32 -2.72 -8.63
N ILE A 80 2.99 -2.69 -8.50
CA ILE A 80 2.31 -3.32 -7.36
C ILE A 80 2.32 -4.85 -7.50
N ALA A 81 2.09 -5.35 -8.72
CA ALA A 81 2.17 -6.78 -9.00
C ALA A 81 3.56 -7.35 -8.70
N ALA A 82 4.63 -6.63 -9.02
CA ALA A 82 6.00 -7.03 -8.70
C ALA A 82 6.22 -7.11 -7.17
N THR A 83 5.69 -6.16 -6.41
CA THR A 83 5.73 -6.20 -4.94
C THR A 83 4.99 -7.42 -4.39
N ALA A 84 3.82 -7.72 -4.93
CA ALA A 84 3.04 -8.89 -4.54
C ALA A 84 3.77 -10.19 -4.87
N ALA A 85 4.37 -10.29 -6.05
CA ALA A 85 5.15 -11.44 -6.48
C ALA A 85 6.36 -11.68 -5.55
N PHE A 86 7.09 -10.63 -5.17
CA PHE A 86 8.16 -10.71 -4.18
C PHE A 86 7.67 -11.26 -2.85
N LEU A 87 6.59 -10.69 -2.30
CA LEU A 87 6.06 -11.14 -1.00
C LEU A 87 5.55 -12.58 -1.04
N ALA A 88 5.08 -13.05 -2.18
CA ALA A 88 4.61 -14.42 -2.37
C ALA A 88 5.75 -15.42 -2.59
N SER A 89 6.96 -14.96 -2.92
CA SER A 89 8.11 -15.80 -3.24
C SER A 89 8.90 -16.24 -2.00
N ASP A 90 9.80 -17.19 -2.19
CA ASP A 90 10.74 -17.62 -1.15
C ASP A 90 11.76 -16.53 -0.79
N ASP A 91 12.01 -15.57 -1.66
CA ASP A 91 12.85 -14.40 -1.38
C ASP A 91 12.33 -13.58 -0.21
N ALA A 92 11.02 -13.63 0.05
CA ALA A 92 10.36 -12.98 1.18
C ALA A 92 10.13 -13.94 2.38
N SER A 93 10.88 -15.02 2.49
CA SER A 93 10.66 -16.07 3.51
C SER A 93 10.74 -15.59 4.96
N TYR A 94 11.43 -14.48 5.21
CA TYR A 94 11.54 -13.88 6.56
C TYR A 94 10.61 -12.69 6.77
N PHE A 95 9.71 -12.41 5.81
CA PHE A 95 8.71 -11.34 5.91
C PHE A 95 7.39 -11.89 6.44
N THR A 96 7.00 -11.48 7.64
CA THR A 96 5.63 -11.68 8.15
C THR A 96 5.25 -10.52 9.07
N GLY A 97 4.00 -10.12 9.05
CA GLY A 97 3.49 -8.99 9.81
C GLY A 97 3.96 -7.62 9.29
N GLN A 98 4.58 -7.58 8.12
CA GLN A 98 5.16 -6.37 7.54
C GLN A 98 4.21 -5.73 6.53
N TRP A 99 4.51 -4.47 6.21
CA TRP A 99 3.88 -3.78 5.10
C TRP A 99 4.95 -3.16 4.20
N LEU A 100 4.73 -3.23 2.90
CA LEU A 100 5.54 -2.55 1.89
C LEU A 100 4.69 -1.49 1.21
N SER A 101 5.27 -0.32 1.00
CA SER A 101 4.55 0.83 0.42
C SER A 101 5.24 1.34 -0.84
N PRO A 102 4.96 0.74 -2.01
CA PRO A 102 5.37 1.31 -3.29
C PRO A 102 4.50 2.55 -3.59
N ASN A 103 5.02 3.74 -3.29
CA ASN A 103 4.26 4.99 -3.31
C ASN A 103 5.00 6.17 -3.96
N GLY A 104 6.16 5.92 -4.58
CA GLY A 104 6.96 6.96 -5.23
C GLY A 104 7.55 8.01 -4.29
N GLY A 105 7.56 7.75 -2.99
CA GLY A 105 8.03 8.67 -1.95
C GLY A 105 6.95 9.60 -1.40
N LEU A 106 5.69 9.42 -1.81
CA LEU A 106 4.56 10.22 -1.30
C LEU A 106 4.45 10.15 0.24
N PHE A 107 4.77 9.00 0.80
CA PHE A 107 4.92 8.77 2.24
C PHE A 107 6.27 8.12 2.50
N ILE A 108 7.01 8.72 3.44
CA ILE A 108 8.30 8.20 3.93
C ILE A 108 8.18 8.07 5.45
N GLY A 109 8.32 6.87 5.94
CA GLY A 109 8.19 6.60 7.37
C GLY A 109 8.62 5.21 7.78
#